data_023dbc100dc8b347e9356db7022cbeaf
#
_entry.id   023dbc100dc8b347e9356db7022cbeaf
#
_cell.length_a   1.000
_cell.length_b   1.000
_cell.length_c   1.000
_cell.angle_alpha   90.00
_cell.angle_beta   90.00
_cell.angle_gamma   90.00
#
_symmetry.space_group_name_H-M   'P 1'
#
loop_
_entity.id
_entity.type
_entity.pdbx_description
1 polymer ?
#
loop_
_entity_poly.entity_id
_entity_poly.type
_entity_poly.pdbx_seq_one_letter_code
_entity_poly.pdbx_strand_id
1 'polypeptide(L)'
;PFGDITTLMVWQADRVEFVQFFWLFLPSVVNYIIPAFIMSLFIEGSSKDVANPPVQLKRGAKTIVLLFLCTIFLAVTFENFLHIPPVFGMMTGLSLLQLFGYYLKTTYYRSSPVISREGDDQPFGVFKQIAQAEWDTLLFFYGVIMCVSGLSYIGYLELLSNAIYPSDPNQMIGFSIANSIMGILSALIDNIPVMFSVLQMHNNESMVLSQWLLITLTAGVGGSLLSIGSAPGVALMGQARGMYTFYSHLKWAPVIFIGYVASILVHLLIWNII
;
A
#
# COMPACT_ATOMS: atom_id res chain seq x y z
N PRO A 1 4.62 4.88 -5.97
CA PRO A 1 4.26 3.47 -6.18
C PRO A 1 4.76 2.51 -5.09
N PHE A 2 5.81 2.87 -4.30
CA PHE A 2 6.38 1.96 -3.29
C PHE A 2 5.71 2.01 -1.91
N GLY A 3 4.68 2.82 -1.74
CA GLY A 3 3.94 2.92 -0.47
C GLY A 3 2.76 1.96 -0.38
N ASP A 4 2.24 1.51 -1.52
CA ASP A 4 1.10 0.61 -1.62
C ASP A 4 1.21 -0.27 -2.86
N ILE A 5 0.72 -1.51 -2.76
CA ILE A 5 0.78 -2.49 -3.85
C ILE A 5 -0.12 -2.07 -5.01
N THR A 6 -1.25 -1.42 -4.75
CA THR A 6 -2.16 -0.93 -5.80
C THR A 6 -1.49 0.07 -6.74
N THR A 7 -0.72 1.01 -6.19
CA THR A 7 0.05 1.98 -6.98
C THR A 7 1.15 1.28 -7.80
N LEU A 8 1.78 0.28 -7.23
CA LEU A 8 2.79 -0.53 -7.93
C LEU A 8 2.17 -1.29 -9.11
N MET A 9 1.00 -1.90 -8.94
CA MET A 9 0.31 -2.65 -9.99
C MET A 9 -0.08 -1.76 -11.17
N VAL A 10 -0.61 -0.56 -10.91
CA VAL A 10 -1.00 0.41 -11.95
C VAL A 10 0.23 0.92 -12.71
N TRP A 11 1.35 1.13 -12.01
CA TRP A 11 2.62 1.50 -12.62
C TRP A 11 3.19 0.37 -13.50
N GLN A 12 3.23 -0.86 -13.00
CA GLN A 12 3.69 -2.02 -13.77
C GLN A 12 2.80 -2.36 -14.98
N ALA A 13 1.54 -1.93 -14.95
CA ALA A 13 0.63 -2.06 -16.09
C ALA A 13 0.74 -0.90 -17.10
N ASP A 14 1.77 -0.03 -16.96
CA ASP A 14 2.03 1.14 -17.81
C ASP A 14 0.82 2.10 -17.96
N ARG A 15 -0.07 2.14 -16.95
CA ARG A 15 -1.26 3.01 -16.95
C ARG A 15 -0.96 4.41 -16.41
N VAL A 16 -0.01 4.51 -15.49
CA VAL A 16 0.39 5.77 -14.81
C VAL A 16 1.91 5.76 -14.62
N GLU A 17 2.57 6.82 -15.02
CA GLU A 17 4.00 7.02 -14.80
C GLU A 17 4.32 7.30 -13.33
N PHE A 18 5.54 6.97 -12.89
CA PHE A 18 5.99 7.14 -11.51
C PHE A 18 5.75 8.55 -10.95
N VAL A 19 6.06 9.58 -11.72
CA VAL A 19 5.94 10.99 -11.29
C VAL A 19 4.48 11.42 -11.17
N GLN A 20 3.59 10.85 -11.98
CA GLN A 20 2.18 11.23 -12.01
C GLN A 20 1.44 10.83 -10.71
N PHE A 21 1.93 9.84 -9.95
CA PHE A 21 1.36 9.51 -8.64
C PHE A 21 1.48 10.64 -7.60
N PHE A 22 2.34 11.62 -7.79
CA PHE A 22 2.40 12.78 -6.90
C PHE A 22 1.14 13.64 -6.94
N TRP A 23 0.33 13.56 -8.00
CA TRP A 23 -0.98 14.20 -8.04
C TRP A 23 -1.97 13.66 -7.00
N LEU A 24 -1.73 12.44 -6.50
CA LEU A 24 -2.53 11.87 -5.42
C LEU A 24 -2.18 12.42 -4.03
N PHE A 25 -1.08 13.16 -3.90
CA PHE A 25 -0.63 13.66 -2.59
C PHE A 25 -1.68 14.54 -1.94
N LEU A 26 -2.20 15.54 -2.64
CA LEU A 26 -3.18 16.47 -2.07
C LEU A 26 -4.51 15.78 -1.70
N PRO A 27 -5.15 14.98 -2.57
CA PRO A 27 -6.34 14.21 -2.21
C PRO A 27 -6.11 13.27 -1.02
N SER A 28 -4.95 12.60 -0.96
CA SER A 28 -4.61 11.69 0.16
C SER A 28 -4.44 12.43 1.48
N VAL A 29 -3.82 13.61 1.46
CA VAL A 29 -3.69 14.48 2.64
C VAL A 29 -5.07 14.91 3.16
N VAL A 30 -5.97 15.28 2.27
CA VAL A 30 -7.35 15.66 2.64
C VAL A 30 -8.09 14.47 3.25
N ASN A 31 -7.96 13.27 2.66
CA ASN A 31 -8.54 12.04 3.20
C ASN A 31 -8.06 11.74 4.63
N TYR A 32 -6.80 12.04 4.95
CA TYR A 32 -6.23 11.82 6.27
C TYR A 32 -6.61 12.93 7.27
N ILE A 33 -6.49 14.21 6.89
CA ILE A 33 -6.67 15.35 7.80
C ILE A 33 -8.11 15.44 8.30
N ILE A 34 -9.10 15.22 7.45
CA ILE A 34 -10.51 15.38 7.84
C ILE A 34 -10.89 14.40 8.96
N PRO A 35 -10.71 13.08 8.81
CA PRO A 35 -10.98 12.16 9.91
C PRO A 35 -10.11 12.42 11.13
N ALA A 36 -8.81 12.69 10.96
CA ALA A 36 -7.90 12.95 12.06
C ALA A 36 -8.34 14.18 12.88
N PHE A 37 -8.74 15.25 12.21
CA PHE A 37 -9.23 16.46 12.88
C PHE A 37 -10.53 16.19 13.64
N ILE A 38 -11.51 15.55 13.00
CA ILE A 38 -12.80 15.25 13.66
C ILE A 38 -12.58 14.32 14.84
N MET A 39 -11.80 13.24 14.69
CA MET A 39 -11.52 12.30 15.77
C MET A 39 -10.75 12.97 16.93
N SER A 40 -9.85 13.92 16.65
CA SER A 40 -9.09 14.62 17.68
C SER A 40 -9.97 15.43 18.64
N LEU A 41 -11.13 15.89 18.18
CA LEU A 41 -12.09 16.64 19.01
C LEU A 41 -12.78 15.76 20.08
N PHE A 42 -12.76 14.45 19.90
CA PHE A 42 -13.37 13.48 20.82
C PHE A 42 -12.34 12.79 21.74
N ILE A 43 -11.06 13.13 21.61
CA ILE A 43 -10.03 12.60 22.50
C ILE A 43 -10.00 13.45 23.76
N GLU A 44 -10.49 12.89 24.85
CA GLU A 44 -10.39 13.48 26.18
C GLU A 44 -9.15 12.91 26.88
N GLY A 45 -8.34 13.80 27.45
CA GLY A 45 -7.22 13.43 28.30
C GLY A 45 -5.87 13.99 27.84
N SER A 46 -5.04 14.34 28.81
CA SER A 46 -3.65 14.68 28.58
C SER A 46 -2.84 13.41 28.50
N SER A 47 -2.12 13.21 27.42
CA SER A 47 -1.07 12.18 27.36
C SER A 47 -0.09 12.46 28.50
N LYS A 48 0.03 11.52 29.45
CA LYS A 48 1.14 11.57 30.39
C LYS A 48 2.41 11.43 29.57
N ASP A 49 3.29 12.40 29.62
CA ASP A 49 4.62 12.27 29.05
C ASP A 49 5.31 11.04 29.68
N VAL A 50 5.17 9.92 29.00
CA VAL A 50 6.02 8.77 29.26
C VAL A 50 7.37 9.17 28.70
N ALA A 51 8.30 9.56 29.58
CA ALA A 51 9.67 9.85 29.18
C ALA A 51 10.25 8.57 28.57
N ASN A 52 10.14 8.48 27.25
CA ASN A 52 10.76 7.40 26.50
C ASN A 52 12.29 7.57 26.63
N PRO A 53 13.02 6.53 27.05
CA PRO A 53 14.46 6.57 27.07
C PRO A 53 14.97 6.97 25.68
N PRO A 54 16.04 7.76 25.56
CA PRO A 54 16.56 8.19 24.27
C PRO A 54 16.89 6.97 23.41
N VAL A 55 16.25 6.89 22.22
CA VAL A 55 16.44 5.80 21.29
C VAL A 55 17.89 5.84 20.79
N GLN A 56 18.70 4.89 21.20
CA GLN A 56 20.06 4.74 20.68
C GLN A 56 19.99 4.06 19.31
N LEU A 57 20.44 4.77 18.28
CA LEU A 57 20.55 4.21 16.93
C LEU A 57 21.60 3.08 16.92
N LYS A 58 21.18 1.89 16.52
CA LYS A 58 22.10 0.76 16.33
C LYS A 58 23.10 1.06 15.23
N ARG A 59 24.31 0.49 15.35
CA ARG A 59 25.37 0.61 14.35
C ARG A 59 24.85 0.17 12.97
N GLY A 60 25.05 1.02 11.95
CA GLY A 60 24.60 0.74 10.56
C GLY A 60 23.19 1.22 10.22
N ALA A 61 22.41 1.75 11.18
CA ALA A 61 21.04 2.20 10.92
C ALA A 61 20.95 3.21 9.77
N LYS A 62 21.84 4.23 9.74
CA LYS A 62 21.87 5.22 8.65
C LYS A 62 22.19 4.60 7.29
N THR A 63 23.10 3.63 7.25
CA THR A 63 23.47 2.91 6.02
C THR A 63 22.31 2.07 5.51
N ILE A 64 21.53 1.44 6.41
CA ILE A 64 20.33 0.68 6.03
C ILE A 64 19.30 1.60 5.37
N VAL A 65 19.03 2.77 5.95
CA VAL A 65 18.13 3.77 5.35
C VAL A 65 18.62 4.18 3.96
N LEU A 66 19.92 4.45 3.81
CA LEU A 66 20.49 4.80 2.51
C LEU A 66 20.35 3.66 1.49
N LEU A 67 20.57 2.40 1.89
CA LEU A 67 20.39 1.23 1.03
C LEU A 67 18.95 1.09 0.56
N PHE A 68 17.95 1.35 1.43
CA PHE A 68 16.55 1.35 1.03
C PHE A 68 16.24 2.44 -0.01
N LEU A 69 16.75 3.65 0.19
CA LEU A 69 16.61 4.74 -0.79
C LEU A 69 17.28 4.38 -2.12
N CYS A 70 18.48 3.79 -2.09
CA CYS A 70 19.16 3.28 -3.28
C CYS A 70 18.35 2.17 -3.97
N THR A 71 17.70 1.29 -3.22
CA THR A 71 16.85 0.23 -3.76
C THR A 71 15.66 0.80 -4.53
N ILE A 72 14.98 1.81 -3.96
CA ILE A 72 13.88 2.50 -4.63
C ILE A 72 14.37 3.16 -5.91
N PHE A 73 15.47 3.91 -5.84
CA PHE A 73 16.07 4.55 -7.01
C PHE A 73 16.43 3.52 -8.09
N LEU A 74 17.02 2.40 -7.70
CA LEU A 74 17.42 1.33 -8.63
C LEU A 74 16.19 0.69 -9.31
N ALA A 75 15.11 0.42 -8.55
CA ALA A 75 13.89 -0.13 -9.09
C ALA A 75 13.23 0.82 -10.12
N VAL A 76 13.18 2.13 -9.81
CA VAL A 76 12.66 3.15 -10.74
C VAL A 76 13.55 3.28 -11.99
N THR A 77 14.87 3.22 -11.81
CA THR A 77 15.82 3.29 -12.94
C THR A 77 15.67 2.09 -13.86
N PHE A 78 15.50 0.89 -13.31
CA PHE A 78 15.33 -0.33 -14.11
C PHE A 78 14.07 -0.27 -14.95
N GLU A 79 12.96 0.18 -14.41
CA GLU A 79 11.69 0.32 -15.15
C GLU A 79 11.77 1.41 -16.21
N ASN A 80 12.18 2.65 -15.83
CA ASN A 80 12.08 3.79 -16.73
C ASN A 80 13.17 3.83 -17.81
N PHE A 81 14.39 3.30 -17.54
CA PHE A 81 15.52 3.39 -18.49
C PHE A 81 15.85 2.06 -19.14
N LEU A 82 15.67 0.96 -18.45
CA LEU A 82 16.04 -0.36 -18.96
C LEU A 82 14.81 -1.17 -19.40
N HIS A 83 13.59 -0.70 -19.11
CA HIS A 83 12.33 -1.41 -19.36
C HIS A 83 12.35 -2.83 -18.77
N ILE A 84 12.98 -2.98 -17.59
CA ILE A 84 13.08 -4.23 -16.84
C ILE A 84 12.18 -4.10 -15.61
N PRO A 85 11.35 -5.11 -15.28
CA PRO A 85 10.43 -5.03 -14.14
C PRO A 85 11.11 -4.58 -12.84
N PRO A 86 10.47 -3.72 -12.02
CA PRO A 86 11.05 -3.15 -10.80
C PRO A 86 11.53 -4.19 -9.80
N VAL A 87 11.00 -5.42 -9.88
CA VAL A 87 11.38 -6.53 -9.02
C VAL A 87 12.88 -6.83 -9.08
N PHE A 88 13.52 -6.67 -10.23
CA PHE A 88 14.98 -6.88 -10.36
C PHE A 88 15.77 -5.83 -9.57
N GLY A 89 15.32 -4.57 -9.57
CA GLY A 89 15.88 -3.51 -8.74
C GLY A 89 15.71 -3.80 -7.24
N MET A 90 14.53 -4.25 -6.84
CA MET A 90 14.26 -4.63 -5.45
C MET A 90 15.11 -5.84 -5.00
N MET A 91 15.24 -6.88 -5.83
CA MET A 91 16.08 -8.06 -5.54
C MET A 91 17.56 -7.70 -5.45
N THR A 92 18.04 -6.78 -6.30
CA THR A 92 19.40 -6.25 -6.20
C THR A 92 19.62 -5.51 -4.90
N GLY A 93 18.66 -4.64 -4.51
CA GLY A 93 18.70 -3.93 -3.23
C GLY A 93 18.68 -4.87 -2.03
N LEU A 94 17.86 -5.92 -2.08
CA LEU A 94 17.82 -6.97 -1.05
C LEU A 94 19.19 -7.68 -0.94
N SER A 95 19.83 -8.00 -2.06
CA SER A 95 21.16 -8.62 -2.09
C SER A 95 22.21 -7.71 -1.46
N LEU A 96 22.18 -6.41 -1.76
CA LEU A 96 23.08 -5.43 -1.13
C LEU A 96 22.83 -5.32 0.38
N LEU A 97 21.58 -5.34 0.82
CA LEU A 97 21.24 -5.34 2.24
C LEU A 97 21.74 -6.58 2.95
N GLN A 98 21.66 -7.76 2.33
CA GLN A 98 22.20 -9.01 2.86
C GLN A 98 23.72 -8.98 2.97
N LEU A 99 24.42 -8.47 1.96
CA LEU A 99 25.88 -8.28 1.99
C LEU A 99 26.29 -7.32 3.11
N PHE A 100 25.57 -6.23 3.28
CA PHE A 100 25.82 -5.28 4.37
C PHE A 100 25.54 -5.92 5.74
N GLY A 101 24.50 -6.70 5.87
CA GLY A 101 24.21 -7.48 7.08
C GLY A 101 25.33 -8.46 7.43
N TYR A 102 25.87 -9.16 6.42
CA TYR A 102 27.05 -10.01 6.61
C TYR A 102 28.29 -9.22 7.06
N TYR A 103 28.53 -8.06 6.44
CA TYR A 103 29.62 -7.15 6.85
C TYR A 103 29.48 -6.70 8.30
N LEU A 104 28.28 -6.29 8.72
CA LEU A 104 28.02 -5.90 10.10
C LEU A 104 28.26 -7.06 11.08
N LYS A 105 27.80 -8.26 10.75
CA LYS A 105 28.03 -9.48 11.54
C LYS A 105 29.51 -9.75 11.71
N THR A 106 30.27 -9.80 10.63
CA THR A 106 31.70 -10.11 10.65
C THR A 106 32.50 -9.07 11.43
N THR A 107 32.14 -7.78 11.28
CA THR A 107 32.82 -6.68 11.99
C THR A 107 32.46 -6.66 13.46
N TYR A 108 31.24 -7.06 13.84
CA TYR A 108 30.83 -7.16 15.24
C TYR A 108 31.61 -8.23 15.99
N TYR A 109 31.72 -9.43 15.44
CA TYR A 109 32.50 -10.53 16.03
C TYR A 109 33.99 -10.20 16.14
N ARG A 110 34.54 -9.39 15.23
CA ARG A 110 35.96 -8.99 15.27
C ARG A 110 36.25 -7.94 16.35
N SER A 111 35.26 -7.14 16.73
CA SER A 111 35.39 -6.03 17.70
C SER A 111 35.08 -6.42 19.15
N SER A 112 34.42 -7.55 19.38
CA SER A 112 34.01 -8.01 20.72
C SER A 112 34.28 -9.53 20.84
N PRO A 113 35.49 -9.94 21.23
CA PRO A 113 35.82 -11.35 21.33
C PRO A 113 35.26 -12.08 22.54
N VAL A 114 34.46 -11.44 23.40
CA VAL A 114 34.02 -12.04 24.66
C VAL A 114 32.52 -11.91 24.84
N ILE A 115 31.93 -13.05 25.20
CA ILE A 115 30.57 -13.28 25.73
C ILE A 115 29.50 -13.47 24.65
N SER A 116 29.44 -14.68 24.10
CA SER A 116 28.19 -15.28 23.66
C SER A 116 27.26 -15.41 24.87
N ARG A 117 26.44 -14.39 25.11
CA ARG A 117 25.24 -14.59 25.96
C ARG A 117 24.29 -15.45 25.14
N GLU A 118 24.05 -16.67 25.62
CA GLU A 118 22.92 -17.48 25.19
C GLU A 118 21.66 -16.62 25.32
N GLY A 119 21.07 -16.26 24.19
CA GLY A 119 19.88 -15.41 24.12
C GLY A 119 20.02 -14.17 23.23
N ASP A 120 21.22 -13.79 22.78
CA ASP A 120 21.38 -12.68 21.84
C ASP A 120 21.08 -13.21 20.44
N ASP A 121 19.93 -12.80 19.90
CA ASP A 121 19.48 -13.10 18.53
C ASP A 121 20.62 -12.82 17.56
N GLN A 122 21.07 -13.86 16.84
CA GLN A 122 22.05 -13.69 15.75
C GLN A 122 21.50 -12.67 14.76
N PRO A 123 22.12 -11.48 14.64
CA PRO A 123 21.45 -10.34 14.01
C PRO A 123 21.12 -10.51 12.53
N PHE A 124 21.70 -11.48 11.82
CA PHE A 124 21.45 -11.65 10.38
C PHE A 124 21.64 -13.10 9.92
N GLY A 125 20.66 -13.93 10.16
CA GLY A 125 20.55 -15.25 9.52
C GLY A 125 19.63 -15.17 8.31
N VAL A 126 20.12 -15.28 7.08
CA VAL A 126 19.31 -15.23 5.84
C VAL A 126 18.18 -16.25 5.90
N PHE A 127 18.45 -17.46 6.34
CA PHE A 127 17.43 -18.52 6.47
C PHE A 127 16.38 -18.19 7.52
N LYS A 128 16.74 -17.51 8.63
CA LYS A 128 15.78 -17.06 9.64
C LYS A 128 14.88 -15.96 9.08
N GLN A 129 15.42 -15.05 8.28
CA GLN A 129 14.64 -13.99 7.62
C GLN A 129 13.68 -14.57 6.56
N ILE A 130 14.13 -15.54 5.76
CA ILE A 130 13.28 -16.23 4.80
C ILE A 130 12.18 -17.01 5.52
N ALA A 131 12.49 -17.68 6.63
CA ALA A 131 11.49 -18.38 7.43
C ALA A 131 10.48 -17.45 8.12
N GLN A 132 10.86 -16.19 8.38
CA GLN A 132 9.98 -15.16 8.95
C GLN A 132 9.21 -14.37 7.90
N ALA A 133 9.45 -14.62 6.60
CA ALA A 133 8.65 -14.01 5.55
C ALA A 133 7.19 -14.46 5.65
N GLU A 134 6.27 -13.57 5.34
CA GLU A 134 4.83 -13.83 5.40
C GLU A 134 4.37 -14.67 4.20
N TRP A 135 4.73 -15.96 4.19
CA TRP A 135 4.41 -16.91 3.12
C TRP A 135 2.90 -17.08 2.94
N ASP A 136 2.14 -17.02 4.03
CA ASP A 136 0.68 -17.12 4.00
C ASP A 136 0.07 -15.96 3.21
N THR A 137 0.55 -14.74 3.43
CA THR A 137 0.14 -13.54 2.70
C THR A 137 0.51 -13.64 1.21
N LEU A 138 1.70 -14.12 0.91
CA LEU A 138 2.16 -14.30 -0.48
C LEU A 138 1.31 -15.34 -1.22
N LEU A 139 1.04 -16.49 -0.59
CA LEU A 139 0.18 -17.53 -1.17
C LEU A 139 -1.27 -17.08 -1.31
N PHE A 140 -1.77 -16.29 -0.34
CA PHE A 140 -3.10 -15.68 -0.43
C PHE A 140 -3.21 -14.80 -1.69
N PHE A 141 -2.28 -13.87 -1.90
CA PHE A 141 -2.30 -13.00 -3.08
C PHE A 141 -2.14 -13.78 -4.37
N TYR A 142 -1.27 -14.79 -4.39
CA TYR A 142 -1.16 -15.68 -5.56
C TYR A 142 -2.49 -16.34 -5.88
N GLY A 143 -3.17 -16.90 -4.87
CA GLY A 143 -4.49 -17.51 -5.04
C GLY A 143 -5.55 -16.53 -5.55
N VAL A 144 -5.58 -15.32 -5.00
CA VAL A 144 -6.50 -14.26 -5.42
C VAL A 144 -6.26 -13.86 -6.89
N ILE A 145 -5.00 -13.64 -7.28
CA ILE A 145 -4.64 -13.30 -8.67
C ILE A 145 -5.10 -14.40 -9.62
N MET A 146 -4.88 -15.68 -9.26
CA MET A 146 -5.33 -16.81 -10.08
C MET A 146 -6.85 -16.88 -10.18
N CYS A 147 -7.58 -16.64 -9.08
CA CYS A 147 -9.04 -16.61 -9.10
C CYS A 147 -9.59 -15.49 -9.98
N VAL A 148 -9.07 -14.27 -9.83
CA VAL A 148 -9.50 -13.12 -10.64
C VAL A 148 -9.17 -13.34 -12.13
N SER A 149 -7.99 -13.89 -12.44
CA SER A 149 -7.63 -14.25 -13.82
C SER A 149 -8.59 -15.32 -14.38
N GLY A 150 -8.97 -16.29 -13.57
CA GLY A 150 -9.98 -17.29 -13.95
C GLY A 150 -11.35 -16.66 -14.23
N LEU A 151 -11.81 -15.73 -13.38
CA LEU A 151 -13.05 -14.97 -13.58
C LEU A 151 -12.99 -14.10 -14.85
N SER A 152 -11.84 -13.52 -15.14
CA SER A 152 -11.60 -12.78 -16.39
C SER A 152 -11.73 -13.71 -17.61
N TYR A 153 -11.08 -14.87 -17.56
CA TYR A 153 -11.08 -15.84 -18.65
C TYR A 153 -12.48 -16.38 -19.02
N ILE A 154 -13.34 -16.60 -18.00
CA ILE A 154 -14.72 -17.06 -18.23
C ILE A 154 -15.72 -15.91 -18.50
N GLY A 155 -15.25 -14.65 -18.59
CA GLY A 155 -16.05 -13.48 -18.99
C GLY A 155 -16.82 -12.78 -17.85
N TYR A 156 -16.71 -13.22 -16.60
CA TYR A 156 -17.42 -12.56 -15.49
C TYR A 156 -16.96 -11.13 -15.24
N LEU A 157 -15.66 -10.83 -15.43
CA LEU A 157 -15.16 -9.46 -15.28
C LEU A 157 -15.66 -8.53 -16.40
N GLU A 158 -15.90 -9.06 -17.59
CA GLU A 158 -16.52 -8.32 -18.69
C GLU A 158 -17.97 -7.95 -18.35
N LEU A 159 -18.75 -8.89 -17.82
CA LEU A 159 -20.11 -8.64 -17.35
C LEU A 159 -20.12 -7.58 -16.24
N LEU A 160 -19.23 -7.67 -15.29
CA LEU A 160 -19.10 -6.69 -14.19
C LEU A 160 -18.68 -5.32 -14.72
N SER A 161 -17.72 -5.27 -15.65
CA SER A 161 -17.28 -4.06 -16.31
C SER A 161 -18.42 -3.33 -17.00
N ASN A 162 -19.20 -4.06 -17.80
CA ASN A 162 -20.36 -3.49 -18.52
C ASN A 162 -21.48 -3.04 -17.59
N ALA A 163 -21.59 -3.61 -16.38
CA ALA A 163 -22.59 -3.21 -15.39
C ALA A 163 -22.20 -1.95 -14.60
N ILE A 164 -20.89 -1.74 -14.36
CA ILE A 164 -20.38 -0.68 -13.48
C ILE A 164 -19.86 0.51 -14.30
N TYR A 165 -19.11 0.26 -15.37
CA TYR A 165 -18.48 1.29 -16.17
C TYR A 165 -19.36 1.72 -17.35
N PRO A 166 -19.40 3.03 -17.68
CA PRO A 166 -20.14 3.49 -18.84
C PRO A 166 -19.54 2.96 -20.14
N SER A 167 -20.40 2.72 -21.12
CA SER A 167 -19.95 2.31 -22.47
C SER A 167 -19.39 3.45 -23.30
N ASP A 168 -19.73 4.71 -22.98
CA ASP A 168 -19.24 5.89 -23.65
C ASP A 168 -17.97 6.42 -22.97
N PRO A 169 -16.80 6.43 -23.66
CA PRO A 169 -15.54 6.93 -23.10
C PRO A 169 -15.58 8.39 -22.62
N ASN A 170 -16.51 9.19 -23.14
CA ASN A 170 -16.62 10.61 -22.81
C ASN A 170 -17.38 10.87 -21.50
N GLN A 171 -17.99 9.85 -20.92
CA GLN A 171 -18.72 9.97 -19.64
C GLN A 171 -17.79 10.00 -18.43
N MET A 172 -16.97 11.03 -18.29
CA MET A 172 -16.00 11.17 -17.20
C MET A 172 -16.61 11.04 -15.82
N ILE A 173 -17.80 11.61 -15.58
CA ILE A 173 -18.54 11.51 -14.31
C ILE A 173 -18.96 10.06 -14.07
N GLY A 174 -19.40 9.34 -15.10
CA GLY A 174 -19.77 7.94 -15.00
C GLY A 174 -18.58 7.06 -14.55
N PHE A 175 -17.42 7.26 -15.16
CA PHE A 175 -16.17 6.60 -14.73
C PHE A 175 -15.79 6.97 -13.30
N SER A 176 -15.97 8.23 -12.90
CA SER A 176 -15.66 8.67 -11.54
C SER A 176 -16.57 8.02 -10.50
N ILE A 177 -17.86 7.85 -10.81
CA ILE A 177 -18.82 7.14 -9.95
C ILE A 177 -18.43 5.65 -9.87
N ALA A 178 -18.13 5.02 -11.01
CA ALA A 178 -17.71 3.62 -11.07
C ALA A 178 -16.46 3.38 -10.21
N ASN A 179 -15.42 4.20 -10.38
CA ASN A 179 -14.18 4.13 -9.60
C ASN A 179 -14.41 4.36 -8.09
N SER A 180 -15.35 5.23 -7.74
CA SER A 180 -15.74 5.45 -6.33
C SER A 180 -16.46 4.24 -5.74
N ILE A 181 -17.34 3.58 -6.50
CA ILE A 181 -17.99 2.32 -6.08
C ILE A 181 -16.98 1.20 -5.92
N MET A 182 -16.03 1.06 -6.86
CA MET A 182 -14.94 0.08 -6.74
C MET A 182 -14.08 0.33 -5.50
N GLY A 183 -13.83 1.59 -5.15
CA GLY A 183 -13.14 1.94 -3.91
C GLY A 183 -13.93 1.55 -2.64
N ILE A 184 -15.26 1.69 -2.63
CA ILE A 184 -16.10 1.20 -1.51
C ILE A 184 -16.05 -0.33 -1.44
N LEU A 185 -16.03 -1.01 -2.58
CA LEU A 185 -15.89 -2.47 -2.64
C LEU A 185 -14.57 -2.93 -2.02
N SER A 186 -13.50 -2.12 -2.16
CA SER A 186 -12.19 -2.36 -1.52
C SER A 186 -12.26 -2.41 0.01
N ALA A 187 -13.25 -1.78 0.63
CA ALA A 187 -13.47 -1.91 2.08
C ALA A 187 -13.85 -3.34 2.52
N LEU A 188 -14.42 -4.13 1.61
CA LEU A 188 -14.90 -5.49 1.89
C LEU A 188 -13.93 -6.58 1.43
N ILE A 189 -13.26 -6.37 0.28
CA ILE A 189 -12.52 -7.43 -0.45
C ILE A 189 -11.00 -7.27 -0.35
N ASP A 190 -10.47 -6.19 0.20
CA ASP A 190 -9.08 -5.77 0.09
C ASP A 190 -8.76 -5.04 -1.25
N ASN A 191 -7.79 -4.14 -1.19
CA ASN A 191 -7.46 -3.24 -2.30
C ASN A 191 -6.79 -3.97 -3.49
N ILE A 192 -5.98 -5.00 -3.24
CA ILE A 192 -5.24 -5.72 -4.28
C ILE A 192 -6.17 -6.47 -5.24
N PRO A 193 -7.11 -7.32 -4.77
CA PRO A 193 -8.09 -7.97 -5.64
C PRO A 193 -8.91 -6.99 -6.46
N VAL A 194 -9.34 -5.88 -5.85
CA VAL A 194 -10.14 -4.86 -6.54
C VAL A 194 -9.34 -4.21 -7.65
N MET A 195 -8.12 -3.76 -7.37
CA MET A 195 -7.26 -3.15 -8.38
C MET A 195 -6.92 -4.12 -9.51
N PHE A 196 -6.59 -5.37 -9.17
CA PHE A 196 -6.29 -6.39 -10.18
C PHE A 196 -7.49 -6.69 -11.07
N SER A 197 -8.71 -6.73 -10.48
CA SER A 197 -9.95 -6.90 -11.25
C SER A 197 -10.17 -5.75 -12.23
N VAL A 198 -9.97 -4.49 -11.79
CA VAL A 198 -10.10 -3.33 -12.67
C VAL A 198 -9.08 -3.37 -13.80
N LEU A 199 -7.84 -3.77 -13.54
CA LEU A 199 -6.81 -3.94 -14.58
C LEU A 199 -7.14 -5.01 -15.62
N GLN A 200 -7.96 -6.01 -15.27
CA GLN A 200 -8.42 -7.09 -16.16
C GLN A 200 -9.75 -6.78 -16.85
N MET A 201 -10.46 -5.70 -16.51
CA MET A 201 -11.72 -5.33 -17.13
C MET A 201 -11.52 -4.74 -18.52
N HIS A 202 -12.41 -5.05 -19.48
CA HIS A 202 -12.28 -4.65 -20.87
C HIS A 202 -12.38 -3.13 -21.09
N ASN A 203 -13.25 -2.42 -20.33
CA ASN A 203 -13.45 -0.97 -20.47
C ASN A 203 -12.28 -0.13 -19.92
N ASN A 204 -11.23 -0.75 -19.37
CA ASN A 204 -10.09 -0.04 -18.84
C ASN A 204 -9.26 0.71 -19.91
N GLU A 205 -9.31 0.26 -21.16
CA GLU A 205 -8.60 0.91 -22.28
C GLU A 205 -9.12 2.33 -22.58
N SER A 206 -10.37 2.60 -22.23
CA SER A 206 -11.01 3.91 -22.38
C SER A 206 -10.70 4.88 -21.24
N MET A 207 -10.05 4.39 -20.17
CA MET A 207 -9.78 5.21 -19.00
C MET A 207 -8.59 6.16 -19.24
N VAL A 208 -8.82 7.45 -19.01
CA VAL A 208 -7.77 8.46 -19.05
C VAL A 208 -6.98 8.51 -17.76
N LEU A 209 -5.84 9.18 -17.75
CA LEU A 209 -4.93 9.28 -16.61
C LEU A 209 -5.62 9.69 -15.31
N SER A 210 -6.53 10.69 -15.37
CA SER A 210 -7.27 11.14 -14.18
C SER A 210 -8.12 10.03 -13.55
N GLN A 211 -8.69 9.15 -14.36
CA GLN A 211 -9.50 8.03 -13.89
C GLN A 211 -8.65 6.89 -13.33
N TRP A 212 -7.47 6.64 -13.91
CA TRP A 212 -6.50 5.70 -13.33
C TRP A 212 -5.96 6.17 -11.98
N LEU A 213 -5.69 7.46 -11.85
CA LEU A 213 -5.31 8.04 -10.57
C LEU A 213 -6.48 7.99 -9.57
N LEU A 214 -7.71 8.24 -10.02
CA LEU A 214 -8.90 8.16 -9.16
C LEU A 214 -9.12 6.75 -8.61
N ILE A 215 -9.08 5.71 -9.45
CA ILE A 215 -9.25 4.34 -8.95
C ILE A 215 -8.11 3.93 -8.02
N THR A 216 -6.88 4.37 -8.30
CA THR A 216 -5.75 4.14 -7.41
C THR A 216 -5.96 4.77 -6.03
N LEU A 217 -6.46 6.01 -6.01
CA LEU A 217 -6.84 6.70 -4.77
C LEU A 217 -7.96 5.94 -4.05
N THR A 218 -9.07 5.70 -4.74
CA THR A 218 -10.29 5.15 -4.11
C THR A 218 -10.11 3.71 -3.66
N ALA A 219 -9.38 2.86 -4.40
CA ALA A 219 -9.06 1.51 -3.97
C ALA A 219 -8.13 1.50 -2.75
N GLY A 220 -7.09 2.37 -2.74
CA GLY A 220 -6.16 2.46 -1.62
C GLY A 220 -6.80 2.98 -0.34
N VAL A 221 -7.54 4.12 -0.42
CA VAL A 221 -8.18 4.70 0.77
C VAL A 221 -9.48 4.00 1.14
N GLY A 222 -10.17 3.38 0.19
CA GLY A 222 -11.41 2.64 0.42
C GLY A 222 -11.23 1.49 1.41
N GLY A 223 -10.12 0.79 1.35
CA GLY A 223 -9.77 -0.26 2.32
C GLY A 223 -9.74 0.21 3.77
N SER A 224 -9.54 1.51 4.02
CA SER A 224 -9.57 2.07 5.38
C SER A 224 -10.97 2.32 5.93
N LEU A 225 -12.02 2.24 5.13
CA LEU A 225 -13.42 2.41 5.58
C LEU A 225 -13.82 1.33 6.59
N LEU A 226 -13.32 0.11 6.40
CA LEU A 226 -13.48 -0.99 7.35
C LEU A 226 -12.09 -1.52 7.73
N SER A 227 -11.91 -1.90 8.99
CA SER A 227 -10.62 -2.39 9.47
C SER A 227 -10.19 -3.72 8.84
N ILE A 228 -11.12 -4.47 8.25
CA ILE A 228 -10.86 -5.74 7.55
C ILE A 228 -10.50 -5.55 6.07
N GLY A 229 -10.79 -4.38 5.50
CA GLY A 229 -10.53 -4.05 4.09
C GLY A 229 -9.09 -3.69 3.78
N SER A 230 -8.18 -3.79 4.75
CA SER A 230 -6.76 -3.53 4.55
C SER A 230 -5.86 -4.34 5.48
N ALA A 231 -4.75 -4.85 4.96
CA ALA A 231 -3.76 -5.58 5.76
C ALA A 231 -3.26 -4.80 7.01
N PRO A 232 -2.96 -3.48 6.92
CA PRO A 232 -2.60 -2.69 8.11
C PRO A 232 -3.70 -2.64 9.17
N GLY A 233 -4.98 -2.58 8.79
CA GLY A 233 -6.11 -2.58 9.72
C GLY A 233 -6.20 -3.90 10.50
N VAL A 234 -6.06 -5.02 9.81
CA VAL A 234 -6.04 -6.36 10.41
C VAL A 234 -4.83 -6.52 11.35
N ALA A 235 -3.64 -6.09 10.89
CA ALA A 235 -2.42 -6.15 11.70
C ALA A 235 -2.54 -5.31 12.98
N LEU A 236 -3.12 -4.10 12.91
CA LEU A 236 -3.36 -3.26 14.08
C LEU A 236 -4.32 -3.93 15.08
N MET A 237 -5.40 -4.57 14.61
CA MET A 237 -6.30 -5.33 15.49
C MET A 237 -5.57 -6.50 16.17
N GLY A 238 -4.66 -7.16 15.48
CA GLY A 238 -3.85 -8.24 16.01
C GLY A 238 -2.86 -7.78 17.10
N GLN A 239 -2.26 -6.60 16.93
CA GLN A 239 -1.28 -6.02 17.86
C GLN A 239 -1.96 -5.33 19.07
N ALA A 240 -3.03 -4.57 18.84
CA ALA A 240 -3.75 -3.82 19.87
C ALA A 240 -4.93 -4.62 20.45
N ARG A 241 -4.70 -5.88 20.80
CA ARG A 241 -5.74 -6.81 21.28
C ARG A 241 -6.55 -6.22 22.41
N GLY A 242 -7.88 -6.15 22.22
CA GLY A 242 -8.83 -5.64 23.21
C GLY A 242 -8.99 -4.12 23.25
N MET A 243 -8.03 -3.35 22.74
CA MET A 243 -8.11 -1.88 22.67
C MET A 243 -8.67 -1.41 21.31
N TYR A 244 -8.27 -2.05 20.22
CA TYR A 244 -8.75 -1.76 18.88
C TYR A 244 -9.44 -2.99 18.29
N THR A 245 -10.73 -2.87 18.02
CA THR A 245 -11.59 -3.95 17.52
C THR A 245 -12.34 -3.48 16.26
N PHE A 246 -12.86 -4.43 15.49
CA PHE A 246 -13.71 -4.13 14.33
C PHE A 246 -14.85 -3.17 14.68
N TYR A 247 -15.56 -3.41 15.78
CA TYR A 247 -16.67 -2.55 16.21
C TYR A 247 -16.22 -1.16 16.66
N SER A 248 -15.05 -1.03 17.27
CA SER A 248 -14.51 0.28 17.63
C SER A 248 -14.14 1.10 16.40
N HIS A 249 -13.61 0.45 15.35
CA HIS A 249 -13.36 1.09 14.06
C HIS A 249 -14.66 1.48 13.34
N LEU A 250 -15.66 0.59 13.33
CA LEU A 250 -16.93 0.79 12.64
C LEU A 250 -17.67 2.05 13.14
N LYS A 251 -17.51 2.41 14.42
CA LYS A 251 -18.06 3.66 14.96
C LYS A 251 -17.51 4.90 14.25
N TRP A 252 -16.27 4.83 13.77
CA TRP A 252 -15.59 5.92 13.08
C TRP A 252 -15.69 5.84 11.56
N ALA A 253 -16.21 4.74 11.03
CA ALA A 253 -16.39 4.55 9.59
C ALA A 253 -17.16 5.71 8.90
N PRO A 254 -18.21 6.32 9.49
CA PRO A 254 -18.87 7.48 8.87
C PRO A 254 -17.94 8.68 8.74
N VAL A 255 -17.06 8.92 9.71
CA VAL A 255 -16.10 10.03 9.68
C VAL A 255 -15.03 9.78 8.64
N ILE A 256 -14.53 8.53 8.54
CA ILE A 256 -13.58 8.12 7.52
C ILE A 256 -14.22 8.25 6.12
N PHE A 257 -15.50 7.90 5.99
CA PHE A 257 -16.24 8.05 4.75
C PHE A 257 -16.38 9.52 4.30
N ILE A 258 -16.52 10.47 5.23
CA ILE A 258 -16.48 11.90 4.89
C ILE A 258 -15.11 12.27 4.30
N GLY A 259 -14.00 11.79 4.87
CA GLY A 259 -12.66 11.97 4.33
C GLY A 259 -12.50 11.35 2.94
N TYR A 260 -13.06 10.15 2.73
CA TYR A 260 -13.09 9.46 1.46
C TYR A 260 -13.78 10.29 0.37
N VAL A 261 -15.01 10.76 0.63
CA VAL A 261 -15.77 11.60 -0.31
C VAL A 261 -15.05 12.91 -0.59
N ALA A 262 -14.52 13.57 0.45
CA ALA A 262 -13.78 14.81 0.29
C ALA A 262 -12.52 14.64 -0.58
N SER A 263 -11.79 13.53 -0.44
CA SER A 263 -10.62 13.25 -1.28
C SER A 263 -10.98 13.05 -2.75
N ILE A 264 -12.11 12.39 -3.03
CA ILE A 264 -12.65 12.25 -4.39
C ILE A 264 -13.00 13.61 -4.96
N LEU A 265 -13.73 14.44 -4.22
CA LEU A 265 -14.11 15.79 -4.68
C LEU A 265 -12.89 16.65 -5.00
N VAL A 266 -11.86 16.61 -4.14
CA VAL A 266 -10.60 17.33 -4.38
C VAL A 266 -9.91 16.82 -5.66
N HIS A 267 -9.89 15.50 -5.87
CA HIS A 267 -9.34 14.93 -7.09
C HIS A 267 -10.09 15.40 -8.34
N LEU A 268 -11.43 15.35 -8.31
CA LEU A 268 -12.28 15.77 -9.43
C LEU A 268 -12.11 17.27 -9.74
N LEU A 269 -11.94 18.11 -8.70
CA LEU A 269 -11.66 19.55 -8.85
C LEU A 269 -10.28 19.80 -9.49
N ILE A 270 -9.26 19.07 -9.07
CA ILE A 270 -7.91 19.19 -9.66
C ILE A 270 -7.91 18.92 -11.17
N TRP A 271 -8.72 17.94 -11.59
CA TRP A 271 -8.80 17.51 -12.97
C TRP A 271 -9.93 18.18 -13.77
N ASN A 272 -10.62 19.19 -13.21
CA ASN A 272 -11.75 19.91 -13.80
C ASN A 272 -12.82 18.99 -14.42
N ILE A 273 -13.18 17.93 -13.69
CA ILE A 273 -14.21 16.97 -14.11
C ILE A 273 -15.59 17.44 -13.64
N ILE A 274 -15.65 18.22 -12.56
CA ILE A 274 -16.81 18.89 -12.00
C ILE A 274 -16.58 20.39 -11.87
#